data_d657c15743bd2ae339567435f7473c3b
#
_entry.id   d657c15743bd2ae339567435f7473c3b
#
_cell.length_a   1.000
_cell.length_b   1.000
_cell.length_c   1.000
_cell.angle_alpha   90.00
_cell.angle_beta   90.00
_cell.angle_gamma   90.00
#
_symmetry.space_group_name_H-M   'P 1'
#
loop_
_entity.id
_entity.type
_entity.pdbx_description
1 polymer ?
#
loop_
_entity_poly.entity_id
_entity_poly.type
_entity_poly.pdbx_seq_one_letter_code
_entity_poly.pdbx_strand_id
1 'polypeptide(L)'
;MNPIDNHIKFALSIKDPNVIFFDYGYEYKQNRRIKVYRATVKTSLKRCPQCGFDQFNHNGHYRARVTYLAANASEPVYLELHKERLLCKNCGTSVMATTELVDKYCNISRATRQKIFMHLQDDRTQKSIACDNNVSPSTVCRYLDKYDDLFRRNYNYLPEHLAMDEVRGVGGVLHFICINGAGDHEIQQILPDRLKQSILDYFNQFPLSVRQRVKTVTLDLNSYYQDIVKAVFPNAKIVVDRFHIVAMMTRAFNQSRVQLMKQYSKRTKEYRTLKFAWKLFLKHCDGLEVKQLFYDRHLRQQLTQQERVQLGLELDETLANTYTIMQGIMTCLKNHDKDGLVIYLYHNEQLSPKXSRRT
;
A
#
# COMPACT_ATOMS: atom_id res chain seq x y z
N MET A 1 -43.74 -23.33 13.11
CA MET A 1 -42.38 -22.83 12.93
C MET A 1 -41.62 -22.95 14.25
N ASN A 2 -40.34 -23.37 14.20
CA ASN A 2 -39.50 -23.49 15.39
C ASN A 2 -39.07 -22.10 15.84
N PRO A 3 -39.38 -21.65 17.07
CA PRO A 3 -38.97 -20.32 17.52
C PRO A 3 -37.44 -20.12 17.44
N ILE A 4 -36.66 -21.14 17.69
CA ILE A 4 -35.17 -21.10 17.63
C ILE A 4 -34.73 -20.72 16.18
N ASP A 5 -35.34 -21.33 15.17
CA ASP A 5 -35.02 -21.06 13.76
C ASP A 5 -35.22 -19.59 13.40
N ASN A 6 -36.37 -19.04 13.78
CA ASN A 6 -36.70 -17.63 13.46
C ASN A 6 -35.76 -16.66 14.14
N HIS A 7 -35.41 -16.89 15.43
CA HIS A 7 -34.50 -16.03 16.16
C HIS A 7 -33.07 -16.05 15.58
N ILE A 8 -32.58 -17.24 15.22
CA ILE A 8 -31.23 -17.38 14.64
C ILE A 8 -31.23 -16.72 13.24
N LYS A 9 -32.22 -16.98 12.40
CA LYS A 9 -32.31 -16.37 11.07
C LYS A 9 -32.31 -14.85 11.15
N PHE A 10 -33.08 -14.30 12.06
CA PHE A 10 -33.12 -12.84 12.28
C PHE A 10 -31.74 -12.33 12.73
N ALA A 11 -31.16 -12.95 13.75
CA ALA A 11 -29.87 -12.53 14.32
C ALA A 11 -28.70 -12.61 13.30
N LEU A 12 -28.75 -13.60 12.40
CA LEU A 12 -27.70 -13.81 11.38
C LEU A 12 -28.07 -13.19 10.02
N SER A 13 -29.26 -12.54 9.90
CA SER A 13 -29.76 -11.95 8.65
C SER A 13 -29.87 -12.97 7.51
N ILE A 14 -30.28 -14.20 7.85
CA ILE A 14 -30.40 -15.31 6.88
C ILE A 14 -31.86 -15.38 6.39
N LYS A 15 -32.04 -15.24 5.09
CA LYS A 15 -33.36 -15.25 4.45
C LYS A 15 -33.70 -16.57 3.74
N ASP A 16 -32.72 -17.49 3.61
CA ASP A 16 -32.91 -18.76 2.88
C ASP A 16 -33.95 -19.64 3.60
N PRO A 17 -35.10 -19.92 2.98
CA PRO A 17 -36.18 -20.73 3.60
C PRO A 17 -35.77 -22.21 3.74
N ASN A 18 -34.84 -22.69 2.92
CA ASN A 18 -34.40 -24.07 2.93
C ASN A 18 -33.42 -24.39 4.05
N VAL A 19 -32.88 -23.38 4.72
CA VAL A 19 -31.97 -23.52 5.89
C VAL A 19 -32.86 -23.50 7.15
N ILE A 20 -32.80 -24.57 7.95
CA ILE A 20 -33.60 -24.72 9.17
C ILE A 20 -32.62 -24.97 10.32
N PHE A 21 -32.51 -24.01 11.23
CA PHE A 21 -31.66 -24.12 12.42
C PHE A 21 -32.33 -25.00 13.48
N PHE A 22 -31.55 -25.93 14.05
CA PHE A 22 -32.06 -26.85 15.07
C PHE A 22 -31.23 -26.83 16.37
N ASP A 23 -30.00 -26.26 16.33
CA ASP A 23 -29.14 -26.23 17.50
C ASP A 23 -28.10 -25.11 17.37
N TYR A 24 -27.56 -24.68 18.51
CA TYR A 24 -26.44 -23.71 18.58
C TYR A 24 -25.69 -23.89 19.88
N GLY A 25 -24.42 -23.51 19.90
CA GLY A 25 -23.61 -23.59 21.11
C GLY A 25 -22.20 -23.09 20.94
N TYR A 26 -21.43 -23.22 22.00
CA TYR A 26 -20.01 -22.90 22.00
C TYR A 26 -19.19 -24.17 21.85
N GLU A 27 -18.12 -24.07 21.07
CA GLU A 27 -17.08 -25.09 20.97
C GLU A 27 -15.71 -24.44 21.15
N TYR A 28 -14.68 -25.24 21.33
CA TYR A 28 -13.29 -24.78 21.39
C TYR A 28 -12.54 -25.33 20.16
N LYS A 29 -11.82 -24.44 19.49
CA LYS A 29 -10.96 -24.77 18.35
C LYS A 29 -9.63 -24.06 18.55
N GLN A 30 -8.53 -24.82 18.64
CA GLN A 30 -7.19 -24.27 18.88
C GLN A 30 -7.15 -23.31 20.07
N ASN A 31 -7.73 -23.73 21.20
CA ASN A 31 -7.82 -22.95 22.45
C ASN A 31 -8.61 -21.65 22.36
N ARG A 32 -9.38 -21.45 21.28
CA ARG A 32 -10.22 -20.28 21.09
C ARG A 32 -11.68 -20.69 21.13
N ARG A 33 -12.49 -19.98 21.91
CA ARG A 33 -13.95 -20.20 21.94
C ARG A 33 -14.57 -19.77 20.62
N ILE A 34 -15.43 -20.60 20.06
CA ILE A 34 -16.13 -20.35 18.80
C ILE A 34 -17.62 -20.56 18.98
N LYS A 35 -18.44 -19.84 18.22
CA LYS A 35 -19.89 -20.05 18.15
C LYS A 35 -20.21 -20.93 16.94
N VAL A 36 -21.02 -21.97 17.15
CA VAL A 36 -21.45 -22.87 16.10
C VAL A 36 -22.98 -22.89 16.07
N TYR A 37 -23.54 -22.59 14.91
CA TYR A 37 -24.97 -22.71 14.63
C TYR A 37 -25.17 -23.90 13.70
N ARG A 38 -26.06 -24.83 14.09
CA ARG A 38 -26.30 -26.08 13.34
C ARG A 38 -27.63 -25.99 12.61
N ALA A 39 -27.61 -26.27 11.30
CA ALA A 39 -28.80 -26.16 10.47
C ALA A 39 -28.86 -27.33 9.48
N THR A 40 -30.08 -27.78 9.20
CA THR A 40 -30.36 -28.67 8.07
C THR A 40 -30.65 -27.79 6.84
N VAL A 41 -30.07 -28.18 5.70
CA VAL A 41 -30.37 -27.54 4.41
C VAL A 41 -31.21 -28.55 3.60
N LYS A 42 -32.47 -28.22 3.38
CA LYS A 42 -33.38 -29.06 2.59
C LYS A 42 -33.26 -28.74 1.09
N THR A 43 -33.50 -29.71 0.27
CA THR A 43 -33.55 -29.49 -1.18
C THR A 43 -34.92 -28.96 -1.58
N SER A 44 -34.93 -27.99 -2.48
CA SER A 44 -36.15 -27.50 -3.14
C SER A 44 -36.41 -28.20 -4.48
N LEU A 45 -35.57 -29.18 -4.83
CA LEU A 45 -35.58 -29.83 -6.12
C LEU A 45 -36.84 -30.70 -6.27
N LYS A 46 -37.62 -30.48 -7.34
CA LYS A 46 -38.84 -31.23 -7.63
C LYS A 46 -38.60 -32.35 -8.65
N ARG A 47 -37.55 -32.23 -9.49
CA ARG A 47 -37.26 -33.21 -10.54
C ARG A 47 -35.75 -33.40 -10.63
N CYS A 48 -35.39 -34.60 -11.01
CA CYS A 48 -33.97 -34.99 -11.20
C CYS A 48 -33.35 -34.14 -12.34
N PRO A 49 -32.22 -33.49 -12.11
CA PRO A 49 -31.59 -32.67 -13.16
C PRO A 49 -31.03 -33.52 -14.31
N GLN A 50 -30.84 -34.83 -14.10
CA GLN A 50 -30.28 -35.70 -15.11
C GLN A 50 -31.36 -36.37 -16.01
N CYS A 51 -32.44 -36.80 -15.41
CA CYS A 51 -33.47 -37.61 -16.16
C CYS A 51 -34.90 -37.09 -16.04
N GLY A 52 -35.13 -36.03 -15.30
CA GLY A 52 -36.47 -35.39 -15.16
C GLY A 52 -37.40 -36.12 -14.19
N PHE A 53 -37.02 -37.31 -13.65
CA PHE A 53 -37.88 -38.11 -12.76
C PHE A 53 -38.12 -37.37 -11.43
N ASP A 54 -39.26 -37.56 -10.80
CA ASP A 54 -39.71 -36.77 -9.64
C ASP A 54 -39.68 -37.51 -8.30
N GLN A 55 -39.21 -38.77 -8.27
CA GLN A 55 -39.13 -39.51 -7.03
C GLN A 55 -37.68 -39.74 -6.60
N PHE A 56 -37.43 -39.56 -5.30
CA PHE A 56 -36.12 -39.63 -4.71
C PHE A 56 -36.18 -40.47 -3.43
N ASN A 57 -35.08 -41.19 -3.16
CA ASN A 57 -34.82 -41.76 -1.86
C ASN A 57 -33.91 -40.82 -1.06
N HIS A 58 -34.14 -40.69 0.23
CA HIS A 58 -33.27 -39.95 1.14
C HIS A 58 -31.94 -40.74 1.27
N ASN A 59 -30.81 -40.04 1.09
CA ASN A 59 -29.47 -40.63 1.08
C ASN A 59 -28.55 -39.94 2.11
N GLY A 60 -29.09 -39.68 3.30
CA GLY A 60 -28.35 -39.07 4.41
C GLY A 60 -28.08 -37.57 4.22
N HIS A 61 -27.08 -37.11 4.92
CA HIS A 61 -26.69 -35.68 4.91
C HIS A 61 -25.18 -35.55 4.69
N TYR A 62 -24.78 -34.48 4.01
CA TYR A 62 -23.40 -34.03 3.92
C TYR A 62 -23.19 -32.90 4.94
N ARG A 63 -22.23 -33.05 5.85
CA ARG A 63 -21.91 -32.01 6.84
C ARG A 63 -20.84 -31.10 6.32
N ALA A 64 -21.11 -29.79 6.27
CA ALA A 64 -20.18 -28.76 5.86
C ALA A 64 -20.04 -27.72 6.98
N ARG A 65 -18.83 -27.43 7.39
CA ARG A 65 -18.55 -26.34 8.37
C ARG A 65 -18.11 -25.10 7.60
N VAL A 66 -18.87 -24.04 7.70
CA VAL A 66 -18.73 -22.81 6.93
C VAL A 66 -18.36 -21.66 7.86
N THR A 67 -17.27 -20.94 7.55
CA THR A 67 -16.93 -19.68 8.22
C THR A 67 -17.99 -18.64 7.90
N TYR A 68 -18.56 -18.04 8.93
CA TYR A 68 -19.62 -17.02 8.81
C TYR A 68 -19.18 -15.73 9.50
N LEU A 69 -19.88 -14.65 9.20
CA LEU A 69 -19.60 -13.34 9.78
C LEU A 69 -19.71 -13.40 11.31
N ALA A 70 -18.68 -12.94 11.99
CA ALA A 70 -18.73 -12.79 13.44
C ALA A 70 -19.60 -11.58 13.80
N ALA A 71 -20.43 -11.74 14.82
CA ALA A 71 -21.22 -10.62 15.38
C ALA A 71 -20.31 -9.62 16.10
N ASN A 72 -19.18 -10.12 16.59
CA ASN A 72 -18.10 -9.29 17.15
C ASN A 72 -16.74 -9.92 16.79
N ALA A 73 -15.68 -9.16 16.89
CA ALA A 73 -14.34 -9.59 16.48
C ALA A 73 -13.73 -10.68 17.38
N SER A 74 -14.26 -10.87 18.58
CA SER A 74 -13.64 -11.74 19.58
C SER A 74 -13.98 -13.22 19.43
N GLU A 75 -15.15 -13.53 18.83
CA GLU A 75 -15.64 -14.91 18.76
C GLU A 75 -15.99 -15.30 17.31
N PRO A 76 -15.17 -16.17 16.68
CA PRO A 76 -15.47 -16.67 15.34
C PRO A 76 -16.80 -17.42 15.31
N VAL A 77 -17.55 -17.24 14.23
CA VAL A 77 -18.84 -17.87 14.00
C VAL A 77 -18.72 -18.89 12.86
N TYR A 78 -19.24 -20.07 13.09
CA TYR A 78 -19.34 -21.12 12.08
C TYR A 78 -20.79 -21.58 11.93
N LEU A 79 -21.17 -21.87 10.68
CA LEU A 79 -22.40 -22.61 10.38
C LEU A 79 -22.02 -24.04 10.08
N GLU A 80 -22.60 -24.98 10.82
CA GLU A 80 -22.50 -26.42 10.50
C GLU A 80 -23.77 -26.79 9.75
N LEU A 81 -23.63 -26.95 8.43
CA LEU A 81 -24.75 -27.18 7.53
C LEU A 81 -24.87 -28.69 7.22
N HIS A 82 -25.95 -29.30 7.64
CA HIS A 82 -26.31 -30.69 7.31
C HIS A 82 -27.12 -30.66 6.00
N LYS A 83 -26.43 -30.72 4.87
CA LYS A 83 -27.05 -30.66 3.54
C LYS A 83 -27.67 -32.00 3.18
N GLU A 84 -28.96 -32.01 2.95
CA GLU A 84 -29.72 -33.18 2.53
C GLU A 84 -29.18 -33.76 1.21
N ARG A 85 -29.05 -35.06 1.14
CA ARG A 85 -28.69 -35.79 -0.08
C ARG A 85 -29.86 -36.68 -0.50
N LEU A 86 -30.21 -36.61 -1.78
CA LEU A 86 -31.27 -37.40 -2.40
C LEU A 86 -30.68 -38.26 -3.51
N LEU A 87 -31.20 -39.43 -3.68
CA LEU A 87 -30.85 -40.40 -4.75
C LEU A 87 -32.06 -40.57 -5.65
N CYS A 88 -31.91 -40.25 -6.94
CA CYS A 88 -33.00 -40.45 -7.90
C CYS A 88 -33.34 -41.93 -8.04
N LYS A 89 -34.63 -42.27 -7.92
CA LYS A 89 -35.06 -43.68 -8.04
C LYS A 89 -34.89 -44.25 -9.44
N ASN A 90 -34.93 -43.39 -10.46
CA ASN A 90 -34.83 -43.86 -11.84
C ASN A 90 -33.39 -44.03 -12.33
N CYS A 91 -32.53 -43.00 -12.22
CA CYS A 91 -31.20 -43.01 -12.81
C CYS A 91 -30.07 -43.13 -11.78
N GLY A 92 -30.36 -43.19 -10.47
CA GLY A 92 -29.37 -43.33 -9.43
C GLY A 92 -28.52 -42.06 -9.19
N THR A 93 -28.81 -40.95 -9.86
CA THR A 93 -28.07 -39.68 -9.67
C THR A 93 -28.24 -39.16 -8.23
N SER A 94 -27.12 -38.88 -7.57
CA SER A 94 -27.13 -38.30 -6.23
C SER A 94 -27.17 -36.76 -6.34
N VAL A 95 -28.13 -36.16 -5.67
CA VAL A 95 -28.32 -34.69 -5.63
C VAL A 95 -28.17 -34.19 -4.20
N MET A 96 -27.40 -33.15 -3.99
CA MET A 96 -27.18 -32.54 -2.67
C MET A 96 -27.85 -31.16 -2.61
N ALA A 97 -28.49 -30.89 -1.48
CA ALA A 97 -29.12 -29.60 -1.23
C ALA A 97 -28.09 -28.45 -1.32
N THR A 98 -28.49 -27.36 -1.94
CA THR A 98 -27.71 -26.14 -2.09
C THR A 98 -28.32 -25.00 -1.27
N THR A 99 -27.55 -23.99 -0.96
CA THR A 99 -28.02 -22.79 -0.24
C THR A 99 -27.31 -21.57 -0.80
N GLU A 100 -27.95 -20.43 -0.70
CA GLU A 100 -27.35 -19.14 -1.10
C GLU A 100 -26.28 -18.67 -0.13
N LEU A 101 -26.17 -19.25 1.06
CA LEU A 101 -25.20 -18.84 2.09
C LEU A 101 -23.75 -19.10 1.69
N VAL A 102 -23.52 -20.16 0.89
CA VAL A 102 -22.16 -20.59 0.53
C VAL A 102 -22.19 -21.24 -0.87
N ASP A 103 -21.18 -20.94 -1.66
CA ASP A 103 -21.06 -21.52 -3.00
C ASP A 103 -20.69 -23.00 -2.92
N LYS A 104 -20.97 -23.71 -3.98
CA LYS A 104 -20.66 -25.14 -4.11
C LYS A 104 -19.15 -25.34 -3.90
N TYR A 105 -18.80 -26.33 -3.07
CA TYR A 105 -17.41 -26.69 -2.71
C TYR A 105 -16.65 -25.59 -1.93
N CYS A 106 -17.34 -24.61 -1.36
CA CYS A 106 -16.72 -23.55 -0.56
C CYS A 106 -17.07 -23.72 0.92
N ASN A 107 -16.13 -23.31 1.79
CA ASN A 107 -16.28 -23.34 3.24
C ASN A 107 -16.26 -21.93 3.87
N ILE A 108 -16.44 -20.91 3.04
CA ILE A 108 -16.51 -19.49 3.48
C ILE A 108 -17.81 -18.92 2.92
N SER A 109 -18.65 -18.32 3.77
CA SER A 109 -19.93 -17.81 3.36
C SER A 109 -19.79 -16.64 2.37
N ARG A 110 -20.82 -16.42 1.55
CA ARG A 110 -20.87 -15.28 0.63
C ARG A 110 -20.78 -13.95 1.40
N ALA A 111 -21.44 -13.87 2.55
CA ALA A 111 -21.40 -12.69 3.41
C ALA A 111 -19.98 -12.39 3.91
N THR A 112 -19.24 -13.43 4.33
CA THR A 112 -17.83 -13.28 4.75
C THR A 112 -16.95 -12.80 3.59
N ARG A 113 -17.14 -13.37 2.39
CA ARG A 113 -16.40 -12.92 1.19
C ARG A 113 -16.68 -11.45 0.87
N GLN A 114 -17.96 -11.06 0.94
CA GLN A 114 -18.36 -9.67 0.67
C GLN A 114 -17.71 -8.71 1.69
N LYS A 115 -17.68 -9.10 2.97
CA LYS A 115 -17.02 -8.30 4.00
C LYS A 115 -15.50 -8.19 3.76
N ILE A 116 -14.84 -9.30 3.37
CA ILE A 116 -13.41 -9.26 3.00
C ILE A 116 -13.20 -8.25 1.86
N PHE A 117 -14.04 -8.29 0.84
CA PHE A 117 -13.95 -7.37 -0.30
C PHE A 117 -14.10 -5.91 0.14
N MET A 118 -15.05 -5.61 1.03
CA MET A 118 -15.23 -4.25 1.56
C MET A 118 -13.98 -3.79 2.34
N HIS A 119 -13.40 -4.67 3.16
CA HIS A 119 -12.19 -4.36 3.92
C HIS A 119 -10.94 -4.17 3.04
N LEU A 120 -10.94 -4.68 1.79
CA LEU A 120 -9.83 -4.46 0.85
C LEU A 120 -9.78 -3.01 0.34
N GLN A 121 -10.87 -2.25 0.52
CA GLN A 121 -10.94 -0.83 0.18
C GLN A 121 -10.39 0.05 1.33
N ASP A 122 -10.21 -0.53 2.52
CA ASP A 122 -9.64 0.17 3.67
C ASP A 122 -8.11 0.11 3.63
N ASP A 123 -7.45 1.05 4.30
CA ASP A 123 -5.99 1.07 4.45
C ASP A 123 -5.55 0.05 5.51
N ARG A 124 -5.67 -1.24 5.17
CA ARG A 124 -5.47 -2.36 6.09
C ARG A 124 -4.59 -3.45 5.47
N THR A 125 -3.81 -4.11 6.32
CA THR A 125 -2.99 -5.25 5.87
C THR A 125 -3.85 -6.50 5.65
N GLN A 126 -3.43 -7.36 4.71
CA GLN A 126 -4.07 -8.66 4.47
C GLN A 126 -4.17 -9.50 5.76
N LYS A 127 -3.18 -9.40 6.64
CA LYS A 127 -3.14 -10.12 7.92
C LYS A 127 -4.24 -9.63 8.87
N SER A 128 -4.46 -8.32 8.93
CA SER A 128 -5.53 -7.70 9.72
C SER A 128 -6.91 -8.13 9.20
N ILE A 129 -7.11 -8.05 7.88
CA ILE A 129 -8.37 -8.45 7.23
C ILE A 129 -8.66 -9.95 7.50
N ALA A 130 -7.63 -10.79 7.39
CA ALA A 130 -7.74 -12.23 7.62
C ALA A 130 -8.18 -12.53 9.07
N CYS A 131 -7.58 -11.85 10.02
CA CYS A 131 -7.88 -12.01 11.45
C CYS A 131 -9.35 -11.68 11.75
N ASP A 132 -9.83 -10.53 11.26
CA ASP A 132 -11.20 -10.05 11.51
C ASP A 132 -12.27 -10.91 10.85
N ASN A 133 -11.91 -11.61 9.77
CA ASN A 133 -12.85 -12.44 9.03
C ASN A 133 -12.67 -13.94 9.30
N ASN A 134 -11.78 -14.29 10.24
CA ASN A 134 -11.51 -15.68 10.65
C ASN A 134 -11.14 -16.57 9.45
N VAL A 135 -10.23 -16.04 8.59
CA VAL A 135 -9.69 -16.75 7.43
C VAL A 135 -8.16 -16.66 7.43
N SER A 136 -7.49 -17.36 6.54
CA SER A 136 -6.03 -17.23 6.39
C SER A 136 -5.67 -16.01 5.51
N PRO A 137 -4.48 -15.40 5.69
CA PRO A 137 -4.02 -14.34 4.77
C PRO A 137 -3.97 -14.81 3.31
N SER A 138 -3.62 -16.07 3.06
CA SER A 138 -3.63 -16.65 1.70
C SER A 138 -5.04 -16.70 1.11
N THR A 139 -6.08 -16.80 1.94
CA THR A 139 -7.48 -16.72 1.48
C THR A 139 -7.80 -15.28 1.02
N VAL A 140 -7.34 -14.28 1.78
CA VAL A 140 -7.54 -12.87 1.41
C VAL A 140 -6.82 -12.59 0.08
N CYS A 141 -5.57 -13.05 -0.07
CA CYS A 141 -4.79 -12.91 -1.31
C CYS A 141 -5.54 -13.53 -2.51
N ARG A 142 -6.04 -14.76 -2.35
CA ARG A 142 -6.80 -15.46 -3.40
C ARG A 142 -8.07 -14.73 -3.83
N TYR A 143 -8.72 -14.02 -2.89
CA TYR A 143 -9.88 -13.18 -3.22
C TYR A 143 -9.45 -11.90 -3.94
N LEU A 144 -8.33 -11.30 -3.56
CA LEU A 144 -7.76 -10.15 -4.29
C LEU A 144 -7.52 -10.53 -5.75
N ASP A 145 -6.81 -11.63 -5.99
CA ASP A 145 -6.50 -12.10 -7.34
C ASP A 145 -7.79 -12.33 -8.17
N LYS A 146 -8.81 -12.89 -7.53
CA LYS A 146 -10.09 -13.16 -8.20
C LYS A 146 -10.86 -11.86 -8.52
N TYR A 147 -10.73 -10.84 -7.68
CA TYR A 147 -11.41 -9.56 -7.91
C TYR A 147 -10.69 -8.69 -8.93
N ASP A 148 -9.39 -8.88 -9.12
CA ASP A 148 -8.62 -8.14 -10.15
C ASP A 148 -9.27 -8.30 -11.54
N ASP A 149 -9.75 -9.50 -11.84
CA ASP A 149 -10.44 -9.79 -13.11
C ASP A 149 -11.75 -9.01 -13.29
N LEU A 150 -12.35 -8.52 -12.19
CA LEU A 150 -13.63 -7.77 -12.23
C LEU A 150 -13.42 -6.28 -12.47
N PHE A 151 -12.20 -5.77 -12.24
CA PHE A 151 -11.89 -4.36 -12.42
C PHE A 151 -11.39 -4.11 -13.84
N ARG A 152 -12.31 -3.75 -14.73
CA ARG A 152 -11.95 -3.33 -16.09
C ARG A 152 -11.36 -1.93 -16.02
N ARG A 153 -10.12 -1.78 -16.45
CA ARG A 153 -9.45 -0.47 -16.52
C ARG A 153 -10.13 0.43 -17.54
N ASN A 154 -10.28 1.69 -17.15
CA ASN A 154 -10.82 2.72 -18.03
C ASN A 154 -9.67 3.40 -18.78
N TYR A 155 -9.39 2.97 -19.96
CA TYR A 155 -8.34 3.55 -20.81
C TYR A 155 -8.77 4.89 -21.47
N ASN A 156 -9.97 5.38 -21.20
CA ASN A 156 -10.45 6.66 -21.74
C ASN A 156 -10.21 7.84 -20.78
N TYR A 157 -9.51 7.60 -19.66
CA TYR A 157 -9.26 8.64 -18.66
C TYR A 157 -7.86 8.50 -18.05
N LEU A 158 -7.19 9.66 -17.91
CA LEU A 158 -5.99 9.85 -17.09
C LEU A 158 -6.13 11.19 -16.37
N PRO A 159 -5.65 11.32 -15.12
CA PRO A 159 -5.58 12.62 -14.45
C PRO A 159 -4.72 13.62 -15.24
N GLU A 160 -5.06 14.90 -15.16
CA GLU A 160 -4.28 15.98 -15.82
C GLU A 160 -2.89 16.15 -15.21
N HIS A 161 -2.73 15.78 -13.95
CA HIS A 161 -1.48 15.87 -13.20
C HIS A 161 -1.11 14.49 -12.69
N LEU A 162 0.04 13.98 -13.13
CA LEU A 162 0.53 12.66 -12.72
C LEU A 162 1.79 12.82 -11.87
N ALA A 163 2.03 11.90 -10.96
CA ALA A 163 3.31 11.76 -10.28
C ALA A 163 3.81 10.32 -10.45
N MET A 164 5.09 10.17 -10.78
CA MET A 164 5.72 8.89 -11.07
C MET A 164 6.93 8.70 -10.16
N ASP A 165 7.07 7.51 -9.57
CA ASP A 165 8.17 7.19 -8.67
C ASP A 165 8.43 5.68 -8.69
N GLU A 166 9.39 5.24 -7.89
CA GLU A 166 9.69 3.82 -7.66
C GLU A 166 9.29 3.43 -6.24
N VAL A 167 8.60 2.30 -6.11
CA VAL A 167 8.25 1.74 -4.80
C VAL A 167 8.92 0.38 -4.64
N ARG A 168 9.47 0.14 -3.46
CA ARG A 168 10.09 -1.14 -3.13
C ARG A 168 9.00 -2.10 -2.62
N GLY A 169 8.73 -3.12 -3.41
CA GLY A 169 7.74 -4.15 -3.09
C GLY A 169 8.30 -5.34 -2.35
N VAL A 170 7.53 -6.40 -2.35
CA VAL A 170 7.87 -7.67 -1.68
C VAL A 170 9.15 -8.24 -2.28
N GLY A 171 10.05 -8.73 -1.43
CA GLY A 171 11.34 -9.27 -1.87
C GLY A 171 12.37 -8.19 -2.24
N GLY A 172 12.06 -6.90 -2.03
CA GLY A 172 12.98 -5.80 -2.31
C GLY A 172 13.06 -5.38 -3.77
N VAL A 173 12.20 -5.92 -4.62
CA VAL A 173 12.13 -5.56 -6.05
C VAL A 173 11.55 -4.15 -6.18
N LEU A 174 12.13 -3.35 -7.09
CA LEU A 174 11.62 -2.00 -7.40
C LEU A 174 10.54 -2.08 -8.47
N HIS A 175 9.41 -1.50 -8.14
CA HIS A 175 8.22 -1.39 -9.01
C HIS A 175 8.03 0.07 -9.41
N PHE A 176 7.56 0.31 -10.63
CA PHE A 176 7.11 1.64 -11.05
C PHE A 176 5.74 1.91 -10.42
N ILE A 177 5.53 3.13 -9.94
CA ILE A 177 4.23 3.60 -9.42
C ILE A 177 3.85 4.90 -10.11
N CYS A 178 2.58 5.02 -10.47
CA CYS A 178 1.99 6.25 -10.99
C CYS A 178 0.75 6.59 -10.17
N ILE A 179 0.65 7.83 -9.72
CA ILE A 179 -0.48 8.32 -8.93
C ILE A 179 -1.04 9.60 -9.56
N ASN A 180 -2.27 9.97 -9.17
CA ASN A 180 -2.80 11.31 -9.43
C ASN A 180 -1.93 12.31 -8.64
N GLY A 181 -1.27 13.21 -9.33
CA GLY A 181 -0.38 14.22 -8.74
C GLY A 181 -1.13 15.38 -8.07
N ALA A 182 -2.47 15.39 -8.15
CA ALA A 182 -3.31 16.40 -7.54
C ALA A 182 -4.46 15.75 -6.77
N GLY A 183 -5.00 16.45 -5.81
CA GLY A 183 -6.15 15.98 -5.04
C GLY A 183 -5.81 14.85 -4.07
N ASP A 184 -6.47 13.72 -4.22
CA ASP A 184 -6.42 12.58 -3.30
C ASP A 184 -5.21 11.65 -3.47
N HIS A 185 -4.39 11.89 -4.50
CA HIS A 185 -3.20 11.07 -4.82
C HIS A 185 -3.52 9.59 -5.09
N GLU A 186 -4.71 9.33 -5.67
CA GLU A 186 -5.15 7.97 -6.02
C GLU A 186 -4.12 7.25 -6.89
N ILE A 187 -3.81 6.00 -6.54
CA ILE A 187 -2.90 5.17 -7.33
C ILE A 187 -3.56 4.84 -8.68
N GLN A 188 -2.92 5.27 -9.77
CA GLN A 188 -3.36 4.97 -11.12
C GLN A 188 -2.82 3.62 -11.58
N GLN A 189 -1.57 3.30 -11.20
CA GLN A 189 -0.97 2.02 -11.57
C GLN A 189 0.28 1.72 -10.75
N ILE A 190 0.49 0.43 -10.48
CA ILE A 190 1.79 -0.12 -10.04
C ILE A 190 2.15 -1.20 -11.07
N LEU A 191 3.32 -1.09 -11.70
CA LEU A 191 3.81 -2.10 -12.63
C LEU A 191 4.74 -3.10 -11.91
N PRO A 192 4.83 -4.33 -12.39
CA PRO A 192 5.68 -5.35 -11.73
C PRO A 192 7.17 -5.04 -11.80
N ASP A 193 7.57 -4.13 -12.67
CA ASP A 193 8.96 -3.68 -12.83
C ASP A 193 8.99 -2.19 -13.18
N ARG A 194 10.19 -1.64 -13.39
CA ARG A 194 10.40 -0.24 -13.77
C ARG A 194 11.05 -0.10 -15.15
N LEU A 195 10.95 -1.14 -16.00
CA LEU A 195 11.56 -1.13 -17.32
C LEU A 195 10.84 -0.14 -18.24
N LYS A 196 11.64 0.56 -19.05
CA LYS A 196 11.13 1.55 -20.01
C LYS A 196 10.02 0.95 -20.89
N GLN A 197 10.23 -0.26 -21.39
CA GLN A 197 9.27 -0.92 -22.26
C GLN A 197 7.94 -1.18 -21.53
N SER A 198 7.98 -1.68 -20.31
CA SER A 198 6.77 -1.95 -19.51
C SER A 198 5.94 -0.69 -19.30
N ILE A 199 6.62 0.44 -19.01
CA ILE A 199 5.96 1.73 -18.81
C ILE A 199 5.37 2.26 -20.12
N LEU A 200 6.13 2.18 -21.23
CA LEU A 200 5.65 2.58 -22.56
C LEU A 200 4.45 1.73 -22.97
N ASP A 201 4.53 0.41 -22.81
CA ASP A 201 3.44 -0.52 -23.16
C ASP A 201 2.17 -0.22 -22.37
N TYR A 202 2.32 0.10 -21.08
CA TYR A 202 1.17 0.46 -20.25
C TYR A 202 0.49 1.74 -20.75
N PHE A 203 1.24 2.83 -20.89
CA PHE A 203 0.64 4.12 -21.29
C PHE A 203 0.17 4.15 -22.73
N ASN A 204 0.78 3.36 -23.61
CA ASN A 204 0.35 3.27 -25.03
C ASN A 204 -1.01 2.57 -25.19
N GLN A 205 -1.53 1.92 -24.16
CA GLN A 205 -2.91 1.41 -24.15
C GLN A 205 -3.95 2.55 -24.13
N PHE A 206 -3.55 3.74 -23.65
CA PHE A 206 -4.42 4.92 -23.63
C PHE A 206 -4.38 5.60 -25.00
N PRO A 207 -5.54 5.98 -25.58
CA PRO A 207 -5.55 6.75 -26.82
C PRO A 207 -4.72 8.02 -26.73
N LEU A 208 -4.13 8.45 -27.82
CA LEU A 208 -3.30 9.66 -27.87
C LEU A 208 -4.07 10.90 -27.34
N SER A 209 -5.36 11.02 -27.66
CA SER A 209 -6.22 12.11 -27.18
C SER A 209 -6.33 12.18 -25.67
N VAL A 210 -6.24 11.03 -24.98
CA VAL A 210 -6.24 10.97 -23.51
C VAL A 210 -4.87 11.39 -22.98
N ARG A 211 -3.80 10.87 -23.56
CA ARG A 211 -2.41 11.19 -23.16
C ARG A 211 -2.08 12.68 -23.37
N GLN A 212 -2.66 13.30 -24.40
CA GLN A 212 -2.49 14.74 -24.67
C GLN A 212 -3.15 15.67 -23.63
N ARG A 213 -4.09 15.15 -22.83
CA ARG A 213 -4.74 15.91 -21.74
C ARG A 213 -3.87 16.04 -20.49
N VAL A 214 -2.83 15.20 -20.38
CA VAL A 214 -1.91 15.27 -19.23
C VAL A 214 -1.12 16.57 -19.33
N LYS A 215 -1.23 17.41 -18.31
CA LYS A 215 -0.62 18.75 -18.24
C LYS A 215 0.75 18.74 -17.56
N THR A 216 0.89 17.97 -16.47
CA THR A 216 2.17 17.86 -15.75
C THR A 216 2.45 16.43 -15.35
N VAL A 217 3.73 16.07 -15.34
CA VAL A 217 4.21 14.80 -14.76
C VAL A 217 5.33 15.14 -13.78
N THR A 218 5.09 14.88 -12.50
CA THR A 218 6.08 15.02 -11.44
C THR A 218 6.92 13.76 -11.34
N LEU A 219 8.24 13.90 -11.31
CA LEU A 219 9.16 12.75 -11.23
C LEU A 219 10.49 13.16 -10.57
N ASP A 220 11.33 12.19 -10.30
CA ASP A 220 12.66 12.43 -9.78
C ASP A 220 13.59 13.04 -10.87
N LEU A 221 14.83 13.33 -10.50
CA LEU A 221 15.83 13.92 -11.43
C LEU A 221 16.36 12.94 -12.47
N ASN A 222 15.88 11.69 -12.51
CA ASN A 222 16.40 10.68 -13.41
C ASN A 222 16.00 10.97 -14.86
N SER A 223 16.96 11.20 -15.73
CA SER A 223 16.75 11.46 -17.18
C SER A 223 15.98 10.34 -17.87
N TYR A 224 16.15 9.11 -17.43
CA TYR A 224 15.47 7.93 -17.95
C TYR A 224 13.93 8.10 -17.96
N TYR A 225 13.35 8.60 -16.87
CA TYR A 225 11.89 8.85 -16.80
C TYR A 225 11.46 10.04 -17.63
N GLN A 226 12.34 11.05 -17.75
CA GLN A 226 12.03 12.23 -18.58
C GLN A 226 11.84 11.83 -20.06
N ASP A 227 12.66 10.93 -20.57
CA ASP A 227 12.54 10.42 -21.95
C ASP A 227 11.24 9.65 -22.17
N ILE A 228 10.80 8.87 -21.15
CA ILE A 228 9.51 8.15 -21.21
C ILE A 228 8.36 9.16 -21.27
N VAL A 229 8.38 10.17 -20.40
CA VAL A 229 7.31 11.20 -20.33
C VAL A 229 7.20 11.94 -21.64
N LYS A 230 8.32 12.37 -22.24
CA LYS A 230 8.33 13.06 -23.55
C LYS A 230 7.75 12.19 -24.67
N ALA A 231 8.02 10.87 -24.63
CA ALA A 231 7.51 9.94 -25.64
C ALA A 231 6.00 9.67 -25.50
N VAL A 232 5.50 9.63 -24.25
CA VAL A 232 4.12 9.20 -23.95
C VAL A 232 3.14 10.37 -23.88
N PHE A 233 3.56 11.49 -23.27
CA PHE A 233 2.70 12.64 -22.95
C PHE A 233 3.23 13.89 -23.67
N PRO A 234 2.86 14.09 -24.94
CA PRO A 234 3.49 15.12 -25.77
C PRO A 234 3.26 16.56 -25.27
N ASN A 235 2.19 16.81 -24.52
CA ASN A 235 1.85 18.15 -24.03
C ASN A 235 2.25 18.37 -22.55
N ALA A 236 2.77 17.35 -21.87
CA ALA A 236 3.01 17.42 -20.44
C ALA A 236 4.30 18.18 -20.11
N LYS A 237 4.23 19.05 -19.13
CA LYS A 237 5.42 19.69 -18.53
C LYS A 237 5.98 18.77 -17.46
N ILE A 238 7.28 18.54 -17.50
CA ILE A 238 7.98 17.76 -16.48
C ILE A 238 8.21 18.65 -15.25
N VAL A 239 7.81 18.18 -14.09
CA VAL A 239 8.02 18.84 -12.80
C VAL A 239 8.95 17.95 -11.98
N VAL A 240 10.04 18.52 -11.50
CA VAL A 240 11.00 17.75 -10.66
C VAL A 240 10.53 17.82 -9.20
N ASP A 241 10.48 16.69 -8.54
CA ASP A 241 10.09 16.61 -7.13
C ASP A 241 11.16 17.27 -6.24
N ARG A 242 10.72 18.28 -5.48
CA ARG A 242 11.53 19.04 -4.54
C ARG A 242 12.27 18.13 -3.54
N PHE A 243 11.64 17.05 -3.09
CA PHE A 243 12.26 16.11 -2.14
C PHE A 243 13.56 15.55 -2.71
N HIS A 244 13.57 15.16 -3.98
CA HIS A 244 14.74 14.57 -4.62
C HIS A 244 15.87 15.58 -4.78
N ILE A 245 15.55 16.86 -5.03
CA ILE A 245 16.55 17.96 -5.08
C ILE A 245 17.20 18.11 -3.71
N VAL A 246 16.40 18.26 -2.66
CA VAL A 246 16.89 18.43 -1.27
C VAL A 246 17.70 17.20 -0.84
N ALA A 247 17.23 16.00 -1.15
CA ALA A 247 17.94 14.74 -0.83
C ALA A 247 19.30 14.66 -1.53
N MET A 248 19.35 15.09 -2.80
CA MET A 248 20.62 15.12 -3.57
C MET A 248 21.63 16.10 -2.95
N MET A 249 21.18 17.33 -2.63
CA MET A 249 22.04 18.36 -2.05
C MET A 249 22.55 17.98 -0.67
N THR A 250 21.67 17.51 0.22
CA THR A 250 22.04 17.10 1.57
C THR A 250 23.01 15.92 1.54
N ARG A 251 22.84 15.01 0.56
CA ARG A 251 23.76 13.88 0.34
C ARG A 251 25.14 14.38 -0.11
N ALA A 252 25.18 15.30 -1.07
CA ALA A 252 26.43 15.90 -1.58
C ALA A 252 27.17 16.63 -0.46
N PHE A 253 26.48 17.50 0.29
CA PHE A 253 27.03 18.21 1.44
C PHE A 253 27.58 17.22 2.48
N ASN A 254 26.80 16.19 2.80
CA ASN A 254 27.24 15.19 3.79
C ASN A 254 28.50 14.44 3.33
N GLN A 255 28.65 14.19 2.03
CA GLN A 255 29.88 13.60 1.48
C GLN A 255 31.10 14.51 1.72
N SER A 256 30.97 15.83 1.47
CA SER A 256 32.02 16.82 1.73
C SER A 256 32.39 16.85 3.22
N ARG A 257 31.37 16.90 4.09
CA ARG A 257 31.56 16.84 5.56
C ARG A 257 32.35 15.58 5.97
N VAL A 258 31.97 14.42 5.41
CA VAL A 258 32.63 13.15 5.73
C VAL A 258 34.09 13.12 5.20
N GLN A 259 34.32 13.68 4.00
CA GLN A 259 35.65 13.79 3.44
C GLN A 259 36.57 14.65 4.34
N LEU A 260 36.08 15.82 4.76
CA LEU A 260 36.80 16.69 5.69
C LEU A 260 37.05 15.98 7.03
N MET A 261 36.01 15.33 7.59
CA MET A 261 36.12 14.59 8.85
C MET A 261 37.23 13.55 8.81
N LYS A 262 37.43 12.85 7.67
CA LYS A 262 38.43 11.80 7.51
C LYS A 262 39.88 12.35 7.51
N GLN A 263 40.08 13.64 7.35
CA GLN A 263 41.39 14.26 7.41
C GLN A 263 41.90 14.42 8.85
N TYR A 264 40.97 14.36 9.82
CA TYR A 264 41.32 14.51 11.25
C TYR A 264 41.43 13.17 11.96
N SER A 265 42.32 13.09 12.95
CA SER A 265 42.45 11.92 13.83
C SER A 265 41.15 11.74 14.65
N LYS A 266 40.75 10.50 14.89
CA LYS A 266 39.51 10.15 15.63
C LYS A 266 39.48 10.72 17.05
N ARG A 267 40.62 11.06 17.62
CA ARG A 267 40.78 11.60 18.99
C ARG A 267 40.58 13.11 19.06
N THR A 268 40.63 13.83 17.93
CA THR A 268 40.61 15.30 17.91
C THR A 268 39.22 15.85 18.13
N LYS A 269 39.14 17.13 18.54
CA LYS A 269 37.90 17.87 18.71
C LYS A 269 37.18 18.05 17.34
N GLU A 270 37.98 18.34 16.29
CA GLU A 270 37.48 18.56 14.91
C GLU A 270 36.75 17.32 14.38
N TYR A 271 37.37 16.13 14.53
CA TYR A 271 36.73 14.88 14.14
C TYR A 271 35.38 14.70 14.84
N ARG A 272 35.36 14.90 16.18
CA ARG A 272 34.14 14.75 16.98
C ARG A 272 33.06 15.78 16.58
N THR A 273 33.47 17.01 16.26
CA THR A 273 32.60 18.08 15.78
C THR A 273 31.88 17.67 14.50
N LEU A 274 32.63 17.12 13.55
CA LEU A 274 32.06 16.71 12.26
C LEU A 274 31.29 15.38 12.34
N LYS A 275 31.70 14.44 13.22
CA LYS A 275 31.10 13.11 13.30
C LYS A 275 29.76 13.09 14.04
N PHE A 276 29.73 13.71 15.22
CA PHE A 276 28.54 13.62 16.08
C PHE A 276 27.59 14.79 15.79
N ALA A 277 26.30 14.60 16.02
CA ALA A 277 25.25 15.56 15.70
C ALA A 277 25.19 15.94 14.20
N TRP A 278 25.67 15.05 13.31
CA TRP A 278 25.75 15.31 11.86
C TRP A 278 24.40 15.64 11.23
N LYS A 279 23.30 15.16 11.81
CA LYS A 279 21.95 15.45 11.31
C LYS A 279 21.58 16.94 11.40
N LEU A 280 22.19 17.68 12.32
CA LEU A 280 21.96 19.12 12.46
C LEU A 280 22.45 19.87 11.22
N PHE A 281 23.56 19.43 10.64
CA PHE A 281 24.10 20.05 9.41
C PHE A 281 23.18 19.88 8.19
N LEU A 282 22.27 18.89 8.23
CA LEU A 282 21.36 18.59 7.11
C LEU A 282 19.98 19.25 7.29
N LYS A 283 19.71 19.81 8.46
CA LYS A 283 18.48 20.56 8.70
C LYS A 283 18.50 21.91 7.96
N HIS A 284 17.32 22.39 7.60
CA HIS A 284 17.16 23.80 7.19
C HIS A 284 17.54 24.70 8.38
N CYS A 285 18.24 25.80 8.12
CA CYS A 285 18.75 26.69 9.17
C CYS A 285 17.63 27.22 10.10
N ASP A 286 16.45 27.53 9.55
CA ASP A 286 15.28 27.97 10.34
C ASP A 286 14.81 26.90 11.35
N GLY A 287 15.14 25.64 11.13
CA GLY A 287 14.77 24.53 11.99
C GLY A 287 15.80 24.21 13.08
N LEU A 288 16.88 25.00 13.15
CA LEU A 288 17.90 24.84 14.19
C LEU A 288 17.49 25.64 15.43
N GLU A 289 17.58 25.02 16.60
CA GLU A 289 17.30 25.68 17.87
C GLU A 289 18.41 26.69 18.19
N VAL A 290 18.03 27.95 18.42
CA VAL A 290 18.95 29.09 18.65
C VAL A 290 18.99 29.57 20.08
N LYS A 291 18.00 29.17 20.91
CA LYS A 291 17.84 29.67 22.29
C LYS A 291 18.12 28.60 23.34
N GLN A 292 17.68 27.36 23.08
CA GLN A 292 17.77 26.28 24.05
C GLN A 292 19.16 25.64 23.99
N LEU A 293 19.87 25.67 25.11
CA LEU A 293 21.16 25.01 25.26
C LEU A 293 20.98 23.51 25.55
N PHE A 294 21.82 22.69 24.95
CA PHE A 294 21.95 21.27 25.30
C PHE A 294 23.43 20.96 25.60
N TYR A 295 23.67 19.97 26.45
CA TYR A 295 25.01 19.51 26.76
C TYR A 295 25.51 18.52 25.69
N ASP A 296 26.50 18.93 24.90
CA ASP A 296 27.14 18.04 23.93
C ASP A 296 28.22 17.21 24.65
N ARG A 297 27.94 15.93 24.82
CA ARG A 297 28.83 14.96 25.53
C ARG A 297 30.16 14.78 24.80
N HIS A 298 30.21 14.97 23.49
CA HIS A 298 31.38 14.75 22.66
C HIS A 298 32.35 15.95 22.68
N LEU A 299 31.79 17.14 22.82
CA LEU A 299 32.56 18.38 22.92
C LEU A 299 32.68 18.88 24.36
N ARG A 300 31.92 18.31 25.30
CA ARG A 300 31.92 18.62 26.74
C ARG A 300 31.62 20.09 27.02
N GLN A 301 30.59 20.62 26.34
CA GLN A 301 30.20 22.02 26.50
C GLN A 301 28.69 22.20 26.23
N GLN A 302 28.11 23.29 26.76
CA GLN A 302 26.75 23.71 26.51
C GLN A 302 26.72 24.48 25.18
N LEU A 303 25.77 24.11 24.29
CA LEU A 303 25.64 24.71 22.96
C LEU A 303 24.18 24.73 22.55
N THR A 304 23.81 25.67 21.72
CA THR A 304 22.58 25.60 20.92
C THR A 304 22.84 24.72 19.67
N GLN A 305 21.78 24.32 18.99
CA GLN A 305 21.94 23.56 17.73
C GLN A 305 22.66 24.40 16.66
N GLN A 306 22.37 25.71 16.61
CA GLN A 306 23.03 26.62 15.68
C GLN A 306 24.54 26.72 15.97
N GLU A 307 24.94 26.96 17.22
CA GLU A 307 26.35 27.02 17.62
C GLU A 307 27.07 25.71 17.30
N ARG A 308 26.38 24.57 17.50
CA ARG A 308 26.93 23.25 17.23
C ARG A 308 27.27 23.06 15.74
N VAL A 309 26.42 23.57 14.84
CA VAL A 309 26.67 23.57 13.38
C VAL A 309 27.81 24.55 13.06
N GLN A 310 27.74 25.75 13.61
CA GLN A 310 28.73 26.83 13.36
C GLN A 310 30.17 26.36 13.68
N LEU A 311 30.38 25.67 14.80
CA LEU A 311 31.69 25.11 15.15
C LEU A 311 32.24 24.15 14.10
N GLY A 312 31.39 23.43 13.38
CA GLY A 312 31.81 22.54 12.30
C GLY A 312 32.13 23.28 11.01
N LEU A 313 31.39 24.34 10.72
CA LEU A 313 31.59 25.17 9.52
C LEU A 313 32.86 26.01 9.62
N GLU A 314 33.28 26.42 10.82
CA GLU A 314 34.52 27.16 11.08
C GLU A 314 35.77 26.34 10.80
N LEU A 315 35.69 25.02 10.66
CA LEU A 315 36.82 24.15 10.40
C LEU A 315 37.32 24.21 8.96
N ASP A 316 36.47 24.63 8.01
CA ASP A 316 36.83 24.63 6.59
C ASP A 316 35.92 25.56 5.80
N GLU A 317 36.52 26.49 5.07
CA GLU A 317 35.81 27.50 4.27
C GLU A 317 34.99 26.85 3.14
N THR A 318 35.51 25.80 2.52
CA THR A 318 34.78 25.08 1.45
C THR A 318 33.51 24.44 1.98
N LEU A 319 33.60 23.85 3.18
CA LEU A 319 32.44 23.24 3.84
C LEU A 319 31.38 24.33 4.17
N ALA A 320 31.82 25.48 4.70
CA ALA A 320 30.95 26.62 5.03
C ALA A 320 30.24 27.17 3.77
N ASN A 321 30.97 27.33 2.68
CA ASN A 321 30.43 27.80 1.40
C ASN A 321 29.41 26.80 0.83
N THR A 322 29.74 25.51 0.86
CA THR A 322 28.82 24.44 0.42
C THR A 322 27.52 24.44 1.28
N TYR A 323 27.66 24.68 2.59
CA TYR A 323 26.50 24.78 3.50
C TYR A 323 25.64 25.97 3.11
N THR A 324 26.22 27.13 2.88
CA THR A 324 25.52 28.36 2.50
C THR A 324 24.73 28.16 1.20
N ILE A 325 25.33 27.53 0.19
CA ILE A 325 24.66 27.23 -1.09
C ILE A 325 23.48 26.27 -0.83
N MET A 326 23.70 25.20 -0.07
CA MET A 326 22.64 24.23 0.26
C MET A 326 21.48 24.91 0.97
N GLN A 327 21.74 25.76 1.96
CA GLN A 327 20.70 26.49 2.69
C GLN A 327 19.98 27.49 1.80
N GLY A 328 20.69 28.19 0.94
CA GLY A 328 20.11 29.14 -0.02
C GLY A 328 19.13 28.44 -0.98
N ILE A 329 19.53 27.30 -1.57
CA ILE A 329 18.66 26.52 -2.46
C ILE A 329 17.44 26.01 -1.68
N MET A 330 17.63 25.49 -0.46
CA MET A 330 16.51 25.01 0.38
C MET A 330 15.51 26.16 0.69
N THR A 331 16.03 27.37 0.95
CA THR A 331 15.22 28.56 1.20
C THR A 331 14.43 28.95 -0.06
N CYS A 332 15.08 28.97 -1.22
CA CYS A 332 14.41 29.28 -2.50
C CYS A 332 13.30 28.26 -2.79
N LEU A 333 13.55 26.98 -2.58
CA LEU A 333 12.55 25.93 -2.77
C LEU A 333 11.39 26.06 -1.79
N LYS A 334 11.66 26.43 -0.54
CA LYS A 334 10.65 26.64 0.50
C LYS A 334 9.74 27.82 0.16
N ASN A 335 10.33 28.90 -0.34
CA ASN A 335 9.64 30.16 -0.62
C ASN A 335 9.12 30.25 -2.06
N HIS A 336 9.30 29.22 -2.88
CA HIS A 336 8.96 29.20 -4.31
C HIS A 336 9.66 30.33 -5.09
N ASP A 337 10.88 30.69 -4.69
CA ASP A 337 11.69 31.73 -5.30
C ASP A 337 12.47 31.18 -6.49
N LYS A 338 11.89 31.31 -7.67
CA LYS A 338 12.47 30.82 -8.92
C LYS A 338 13.76 31.55 -9.29
N ASP A 339 13.76 32.89 -9.15
CA ASP A 339 14.88 33.72 -9.58
C ASP A 339 16.10 33.50 -8.67
N GLY A 340 15.88 33.43 -7.37
CA GLY A 340 16.91 33.09 -6.42
C GLY A 340 17.50 31.70 -6.69
N LEU A 341 16.65 30.74 -7.04
CA LEU A 341 17.08 29.38 -7.36
C LEU A 341 18.02 29.37 -8.60
N VAL A 342 17.68 30.11 -9.63
CA VAL A 342 18.51 30.24 -10.85
C VAL A 342 19.88 30.83 -10.49
N ILE A 343 19.94 31.84 -9.62
CA ILE A 343 21.21 32.44 -9.17
C ILE A 343 22.10 31.36 -8.50
N TYR A 344 21.56 30.57 -7.58
CA TYR A 344 22.30 29.52 -6.88
C TYR A 344 22.77 28.41 -7.82
N LEU A 345 21.98 28.08 -8.86
CA LEU A 345 22.32 26.98 -9.78
C LEU A 345 23.35 27.39 -10.84
N TYR A 346 23.32 28.62 -11.35
CA TYR A 346 24.13 29.03 -12.51
C TYR A 346 25.32 29.97 -12.16
N HIS A 347 25.27 30.67 -11.03
CA HIS A 347 26.31 31.62 -10.69
C HIS A 347 27.30 31.13 -9.61
N ASN A 348 27.16 29.87 -9.14
CA ASN A 348 28.04 29.30 -8.13
C ASN A 348 28.98 28.22 -8.68
N GLU A 349 29.38 28.31 -9.95
CA GLU A 349 30.31 27.36 -10.59
C GLU A 349 31.67 27.28 -9.91
N GLN A 350 32.06 28.30 -9.15
CA GLN A 350 33.35 28.39 -8.48
C GLN A 350 33.43 27.64 -7.14
N LEU A 351 32.30 27.09 -6.65
CA LEU A 351 32.22 26.60 -5.26
C LEU A 351 32.23 25.10 -5.08
N SER A 352 32.24 24.31 -6.16
CA SER A 352 32.44 22.84 -6.04
C SER A 352 32.97 22.21 -7.33
N PRO A 353 34.18 21.69 -7.32
CA PRO A 353 34.78 20.99 -8.48
C PRO A 353 34.09 19.66 -8.86
N LYS A 354 33.19 19.18 -8.02
CA LYS A 354 32.55 17.84 -8.22
C LYS A 354 31.16 17.82 -8.84
N UNK A 355 30.73 18.89 -8.98
CA UNK A 355 29.45 18.94 -9.50
C UNK A 355 29.42 19.09 -10.97
N SER A 356 30.38 19.47 -11.35
CA SER A 356 30.44 19.77 -12.78
C SER A 356 30.66 18.52 -13.68
N ARG A 357 30.85 17.34 -13.13
CA ARG A 357 31.21 16.14 -13.93
C ARG A 357 30.11 15.09 -14.09
N ARG A 358 28.85 15.43 -13.83
CA ARG A 358 27.72 14.51 -14.09
C ARG A 358 26.52 15.30 -14.64
N THR A 359 26.67 15.90 -15.78
CA THR A 359 25.57 16.29 -16.66
C THR A 359 25.32 15.16 -17.68
#